data_a5a36304f96b691817450a1efc155c88
#
_entry.id   a5a36304f96b691817450a1efc155c88
#
_cell.length_a   1.000
_cell.length_b   1.000
_cell.length_c   1.000
_cell.angle_alpha   90.00
_cell.angle_beta   90.00
_cell.angle_gamma   90.00
#
_symmetry.space_group_name_H-M   'P 1'
#
loop_
_entity.id
_entity.type
_entity.pdbx_description
1 polymer ?
#
loop_
_entity_poly.entity_id
_entity_poly.type
_entity_poly.pdbx_seq_one_letter_code
_entity_poly.pdbx_strand_id
1 'polypeptide(L)'
;MRESKKTSPIKMFLAFFIICLVLIGILILDYNNSLEKPASDNPDKVTFQIKSGEGVNLILNNLVENNLIQKRLLPYTKVYLKINKLEGTLQAGTYSIPRNLSIKELVTTLQNAKEQDIWVTIPEGLRKDEIAEIIAKELQQSESAKFSKDNFLAMTTDTTFIETLGLPFAVNDLEGFLYPDKYALAPNSTTESVITLLINTFKQKIDTKYDTYTYEDIIMASIVEREGRNSEDRPIIAGILQKRIKEGWLLQADATLLYPLKDWKHVITEQDLQEDSPYNSYKKIGLPPTPISNPGFQAIDATLNPEETSYYFYIHGKDGIARYAKTLTEHHDNINTYLK
;
A
#
# COMPACT_ATOMS: atom_id res chain seq x y z
N MET A 1 -85.97 -35.80 -10.70
CA MET A 1 -85.10 -35.38 -11.83
C MET A 1 -84.27 -34.17 -11.40
N ARG A 2 -82.97 -34.27 -11.19
CA ARG A 2 -82.08 -33.10 -10.95
C ARG A 2 -81.60 -32.60 -12.30
N GLU A 3 -82.11 -31.42 -12.70
CA GLU A 3 -81.55 -30.74 -13.88
C GLU A 3 -80.08 -30.41 -13.66
N SER A 4 -79.20 -30.99 -14.46
CA SER A 4 -77.80 -30.64 -14.50
C SER A 4 -77.67 -29.26 -15.17
N LYS A 5 -77.47 -28.22 -14.39
CA LYS A 5 -77.12 -26.88 -14.93
C LYS A 5 -75.80 -27.01 -15.73
N LYS A 6 -75.91 -27.07 -17.06
CA LYS A 6 -74.78 -26.99 -17.96
C LYS A 6 -74.12 -25.58 -17.78
N THR A 7 -72.96 -25.53 -17.21
CA THR A 7 -72.18 -24.29 -17.08
C THR A 7 -71.89 -23.75 -18.48
N SER A 8 -72.19 -22.47 -18.74
CA SER A 8 -71.90 -21.82 -20.02
C SER A 8 -70.39 -21.85 -20.28
N PRO A 9 -69.94 -22.22 -21.52
CA PRO A 9 -68.51 -22.26 -21.88
C PRO A 9 -67.79 -20.94 -21.61
N ILE A 10 -68.48 -19.79 -21.68
CA ILE A 10 -67.95 -18.48 -21.35
C ILE A 10 -67.63 -18.37 -19.85
N LYS A 11 -68.46 -18.92 -18.97
CA LYS A 11 -68.18 -18.92 -17.52
C LYS A 11 -66.99 -19.79 -17.17
N MET A 12 -66.80 -20.91 -17.84
CA MET A 12 -65.65 -21.78 -17.69
C MET A 12 -64.34 -21.09 -18.16
N PHE A 13 -64.38 -20.38 -19.31
CA PHE A 13 -63.29 -19.65 -19.83
C PHE A 13 -62.90 -18.47 -18.89
N LEU A 14 -63.89 -17.75 -18.40
CA LEU A 14 -63.66 -16.65 -17.44
C LEU A 14 -63.05 -17.14 -16.12
N ALA A 15 -63.56 -18.27 -15.60
CA ALA A 15 -63.00 -18.90 -14.40
C ALA A 15 -61.56 -19.37 -14.61
N PHE A 16 -61.25 -20.01 -15.75
CA PHE A 16 -59.89 -20.40 -16.12
C PHE A 16 -58.97 -19.17 -16.21
N PHE A 17 -59.39 -18.08 -16.87
CA PHE A 17 -58.63 -16.85 -16.99
C PHE A 17 -58.34 -16.21 -15.62
N ILE A 18 -59.34 -16.18 -14.72
CA ILE A 18 -59.13 -15.67 -13.35
C ILE A 18 -58.12 -16.53 -12.59
N ILE A 19 -58.22 -17.87 -12.73
CA ILE A 19 -57.24 -18.79 -12.11
C ILE A 19 -55.82 -18.53 -12.62
N CYS A 20 -55.67 -18.29 -13.95
CA CYS A 20 -54.35 -17.96 -14.53
C CYS A 20 -53.81 -16.64 -13.98
N LEU A 21 -54.65 -15.62 -13.86
CA LEU A 21 -54.25 -14.35 -13.28
C LEU A 21 -53.82 -14.45 -11.82
N VAL A 22 -54.54 -15.26 -11.02
CA VAL A 22 -54.19 -15.50 -9.62
C VAL A 22 -52.86 -16.28 -9.54
N LEU A 23 -52.65 -17.30 -10.38
CA LEU A 23 -51.40 -18.02 -10.43
C LEU A 23 -50.20 -17.13 -10.84
N ILE A 24 -50.40 -16.28 -11.83
CA ILE A 24 -49.41 -15.28 -12.24
C ILE A 24 -49.10 -14.34 -11.08
N GLY A 25 -50.11 -13.85 -10.38
CA GLY A 25 -49.94 -12.99 -9.20
C GLY A 25 -49.13 -13.68 -8.10
N ILE A 26 -49.43 -14.94 -7.81
CA ILE A 26 -48.66 -15.76 -6.83
C ILE A 26 -47.21 -15.91 -7.27
N LEU A 27 -46.96 -16.19 -8.55
CA LEU A 27 -45.58 -16.33 -9.08
C LEU A 27 -44.80 -15.02 -8.99
N ILE A 28 -45.44 -13.88 -9.27
CA ILE A 28 -44.79 -12.57 -9.13
C ILE A 28 -44.47 -12.25 -7.67
N LEU A 29 -45.37 -12.57 -6.74
CA LEU A 29 -45.13 -12.38 -5.32
C LEU A 29 -44.01 -13.29 -4.81
N ASP A 30 -44.00 -14.58 -5.21
CA ASP A 30 -42.94 -15.50 -4.86
C ASP A 30 -41.59 -15.07 -5.43
N TYR A 31 -41.56 -14.62 -6.69
CA TYR A 31 -40.36 -14.07 -7.32
C TYR A 31 -39.80 -12.88 -6.52
N ASN A 32 -40.61 -11.87 -6.24
CA ASN A 32 -40.18 -10.68 -5.52
C ASN A 32 -39.69 -11.00 -4.10
N ASN A 33 -40.43 -11.85 -3.38
CA ASN A 33 -40.05 -12.27 -2.04
C ASN A 33 -38.74 -13.06 -2.05
N SER A 34 -38.54 -13.89 -3.08
CA SER A 34 -37.33 -14.72 -3.21
C SER A 34 -36.07 -13.91 -3.51
N LEU A 35 -36.20 -12.76 -4.19
CA LEU A 35 -35.10 -11.84 -4.45
C LEU A 35 -34.60 -11.10 -3.20
N GLU A 36 -35.50 -10.89 -2.22
CA GLU A 36 -35.20 -10.17 -0.96
C GLU A 36 -34.73 -11.10 0.17
N LYS A 37 -34.95 -12.43 0.03
CA LYS A 37 -34.56 -13.36 1.07
C LYS A 37 -33.11 -13.81 0.90
N PRO A 38 -32.32 -13.84 1.98
CA PRO A 38 -30.97 -14.37 1.94
C PRO A 38 -30.97 -15.88 1.68
N ALA A 39 -29.86 -16.38 1.14
CA ALA A 39 -29.66 -17.82 0.95
C ALA A 39 -29.53 -18.56 2.27
N SER A 40 -29.04 -17.90 3.31
CA SER A 40 -28.79 -18.43 4.66
C SER A 40 -28.84 -17.30 5.68
N ASP A 41 -29.16 -17.61 6.93
CA ASP A 41 -29.06 -16.66 8.05
C ASP A 41 -27.62 -16.58 8.61
N ASN A 42 -26.69 -17.38 8.10
CA ASN A 42 -25.31 -17.41 8.55
C ASN A 42 -24.52 -16.19 8.00
N PRO A 43 -23.95 -15.31 8.85
CA PRO A 43 -23.17 -14.15 8.43
C PRO A 43 -21.73 -14.49 8.00
N ASP A 44 -21.30 -15.74 8.09
CA ASP A 44 -19.95 -16.16 7.71
C ASP A 44 -19.64 -15.78 6.27
N LYS A 45 -18.44 -15.24 6.06
CA LYS A 45 -17.98 -14.81 4.74
C LYS A 45 -17.33 -15.96 3.98
N VAL A 46 -17.59 -15.98 2.68
CA VAL A 46 -16.96 -16.91 1.72
C VAL A 46 -16.14 -16.10 0.74
N THR A 47 -14.91 -16.55 0.48
CA THR A 47 -14.12 -16.03 -0.63
C THR A 47 -14.68 -16.58 -1.94
N PHE A 48 -15.12 -15.69 -2.82
CA PHE A 48 -15.68 -16.02 -4.13
C PHE A 48 -14.92 -15.28 -5.22
N GLN A 49 -14.49 -15.98 -6.27
CA GLN A 49 -13.72 -15.41 -7.35
C GLN A 49 -14.50 -15.48 -8.67
N ILE A 50 -14.54 -14.36 -9.40
CA ILE A 50 -14.98 -14.29 -10.80
C ILE A 50 -13.73 -14.03 -11.66
N LYS A 51 -13.46 -14.95 -12.60
CA LYS A 51 -12.34 -14.80 -13.52
C LYS A 51 -12.68 -13.83 -14.66
N SER A 52 -11.66 -13.15 -15.21
CA SER A 52 -11.85 -12.30 -16.39
C SER A 52 -12.42 -13.12 -17.55
N GLY A 53 -13.48 -12.60 -18.19
CA GLY A 53 -14.18 -13.27 -19.30
C GLY A 53 -15.12 -14.41 -18.89
N GLU A 54 -15.36 -14.64 -17.60
CA GLU A 54 -16.26 -15.67 -17.12
C GLU A 54 -17.73 -15.36 -17.45
N GLY A 55 -18.41 -16.28 -18.12
CA GLY A 55 -19.81 -16.09 -18.52
C GLY A 55 -20.79 -16.17 -17.35
N VAL A 56 -21.87 -15.36 -17.39
CA VAL A 56 -22.89 -15.25 -16.31
C VAL A 56 -23.42 -16.61 -15.84
N ASN A 57 -23.66 -17.55 -16.77
CA ASN A 57 -24.16 -18.88 -16.38
C ASN A 57 -23.17 -19.64 -15.49
N LEU A 58 -21.88 -19.52 -15.76
CA LEU A 58 -20.85 -20.17 -14.95
C LEU A 58 -20.75 -19.48 -13.58
N ILE A 59 -20.73 -18.13 -13.56
CA ILE A 59 -20.75 -17.35 -12.32
C ILE A 59 -21.91 -17.78 -11.41
N LEU A 60 -23.13 -17.86 -11.97
CA LEU A 60 -24.33 -18.25 -11.20
C LEU A 60 -24.27 -19.69 -10.69
N ASN A 61 -23.71 -20.63 -11.46
CA ASN A 61 -23.52 -22.01 -10.99
C ASN A 61 -22.49 -22.04 -9.85
N ASN A 62 -21.39 -21.32 -9.97
CA ASN A 62 -20.37 -21.22 -8.93
C ASN A 62 -20.93 -20.59 -7.63
N LEU A 63 -21.84 -19.61 -7.73
CA LEU A 63 -22.55 -19.04 -6.58
C LEU A 63 -23.42 -20.08 -5.87
N VAL A 64 -24.09 -20.98 -6.62
CA VAL A 64 -24.87 -22.08 -6.05
C VAL A 64 -23.96 -23.10 -5.37
N GLU A 65 -22.83 -23.49 -5.99
CA GLU A 65 -21.87 -24.45 -5.43
C GLU A 65 -21.25 -23.94 -4.11
N ASN A 66 -21.04 -22.61 -4.00
CA ASN A 66 -20.55 -21.98 -2.78
C ASN A 66 -21.66 -21.65 -1.75
N ASN A 67 -22.91 -22.10 -1.98
CA ASN A 67 -24.06 -21.83 -1.12
C ASN A 67 -24.35 -20.33 -0.89
N LEU A 68 -24.06 -19.50 -1.88
CA LEU A 68 -24.39 -18.06 -1.91
C LEU A 68 -25.76 -17.81 -2.54
N ILE A 69 -26.26 -18.75 -3.36
CA ILE A 69 -27.61 -18.77 -3.91
C ILE A 69 -28.18 -20.18 -3.74
N GLN A 70 -29.44 -20.28 -3.32
CA GLN A 70 -30.12 -21.59 -3.30
C GLN A 70 -30.42 -22.04 -4.75
N LYS A 71 -30.16 -23.31 -5.07
CA LYS A 71 -30.32 -23.89 -6.41
C LYS A 71 -31.73 -23.63 -6.99
N ARG A 72 -32.77 -23.65 -6.17
CA ARG A 72 -34.15 -23.36 -6.59
C ARG A 72 -34.38 -21.94 -7.08
N LEU A 73 -33.53 -20.99 -6.63
CA LEU A 73 -33.64 -19.56 -6.97
C LEU A 73 -32.82 -19.19 -8.21
N LEU A 74 -32.04 -20.10 -8.77
CA LEU A 74 -31.23 -19.88 -9.97
C LEU A 74 -32.05 -19.33 -11.17
N PRO A 75 -33.26 -19.88 -11.49
CA PRO A 75 -34.07 -19.30 -12.56
C PRO A 75 -34.50 -17.86 -12.27
N TYR A 76 -34.86 -17.54 -11.02
CA TYR A 76 -35.28 -16.20 -10.62
C TYR A 76 -34.13 -15.21 -10.72
N THR A 77 -32.91 -15.62 -10.31
CA THR A 77 -31.71 -14.80 -10.44
C THR A 77 -31.40 -14.49 -11.91
N LYS A 78 -31.50 -15.50 -12.80
CA LYS A 78 -31.33 -15.27 -14.25
C LYS A 78 -32.33 -14.28 -14.82
N VAL A 79 -33.61 -14.41 -14.45
CA VAL A 79 -34.66 -13.49 -14.87
C VAL A 79 -34.38 -12.09 -14.36
N TYR A 80 -33.98 -11.95 -13.10
CA TYR A 80 -33.61 -10.67 -12.47
C TYR A 80 -32.48 -9.97 -13.23
N LEU A 81 -31.39 -10.66 -13.50
CA LEU A 81 -30.26 -10.11 -14.24
C LEU A 81 -30.64 -9.67 -15.65
N LYS A 82 -31.45 -10.48 -16.34
CA LYS A 82 -31.87 -10.21 -17.72
C LYS A 82 -32.83 -9.02 -17.81
N ILE A 83 -33.85 -8.97 -16.95
CA ILE A 83 -34.87 -7.87 -16.96
C ILE A 83 -34.19 -6.53 -16.64
N ASN A 84 -33.25 -6.51 -15.69
CA ASN A 84 -32.56 -5.30 -15.26
C ASN A 84 -31.29 -5.00 -16.09
N LYS A 85 -30.99 -5.80 -17.14
CA LYS A 85 -29.79 -5.65 -18.02
C LYS A 85 -28.47 -5.70 -17.24
N LEU A 86 -28.38 -6.53 -16.21
CA LEU A 86 -27.24 -6.64 -15.31
C LEU A 86 -26.26 -7.76 -15.68
N GLU A 87 -26.55 -8.53 -16.74
CA GLU A 87 -25.73 -9.69 -17.14
C GLU A 87 -24.28 -9.32 -17.46
N GLY A 88 -24.03 -8.14 -18.02
CA GLY A 88 -22.68 -7.66 -18.36
C GLY A 88 -22.06 -6.75 -17.30
N THR A 89 -22.70 -6.58 -16.13
CA THR A 89 -22.20 -5.67 -15.08
C THR A 89 -21.50 -6.39 -13.93
N LEU A 90 -21.52 -7.73 -13.90
CA LEU A 90 -20.80 -8.52 -12.92
C LEU A 90 -19.30 -8.43 -13.21
N GLN A 91 -18.54 -7.92 -12.27
CA GLN A 91 -17.11 -7.65 -12.46
C GLN A 91 -16.25 -8.86 -12.10
N ALA A 92 -15.16 -9.08 -12.84
CA ALA A 92 -14.11 -10.01 -12.46
C ALA A 92 -13.41 -9.51 -11.17
N GLY A 93 -13.04 -10.43 -10.29
CA GLY A 93 -12.37 -10.09 -9.02
C GLY A 93 -12.59 -11.12 -7.93
N THR A 94 -11.99 -10.89 -6.79
CA THR A 94 -12.16 -11.71 -5.59
C THR A 94 -13.02 -10.98 -4.57
N TYR A 95 -14.06 -11.66 -4.09
CA TYR A 95 -15.06 -11.09 -3.19
C TYR A 95 -15.05 -11.83 -1.86
N SER A 96 -15.22 -11.09 -0.77
CA SER A 96 -15.49 -11.65 0.56
C SER A 96 -16.99 -11.46 0.86
N ILE A 97 -17.81 -12.47 0.54
CA ILE A 97 -19.26 -12.38 0.50
C ILE A 97 -19.86 -13.03 1.75
N PRO A 98 -20.64 -12.31 2.58
CA PRO A 98 -21.45 -12.91 3.63
C PRO A 98 -22.52 -13.83 3.03
N ARG A 99 -22.79 -14.97 3.65
CA ARG A 99 -23.80 -15.94 3.17
C ARG A 99 -25.24 -15.47 3.39
N ASN A 100 -25.43 -14.44 4.20
CA ASN A 100 -26.75 -13.89 4.56
C ASN A 100 -27.19 -12.71 3.67
N LEU A 101 -26.59 -12.56 2.48
CA LEU A 101 -27.05 -11.57 1.51
C LEU A 101 -28.27 -12.06 0.74
N SER A 102 -29.22 -11.16 0.47
CA SER A 102 -30.27 -11.36 -0.53
C SER A 102 -29.69 -11.40 -1.94
N ILE A 103 -30.45 -11.91 -2.92
CA ILE A 103 -30.01 -11.97 -4.32
C ILE A 103 -29.69 -10.55 -4.85
N LYS A 104 -30.46 -9.54 -4.48
CA LYS A 104 -30.23 -8.16 -4.90
C LYS A 104 -28.95 -7.60 -4.33
N GLU A 105 -28.70 -7.78 -3.03
CA GLU A 105 -27.49 -7.35 -2.37
C GLU A 105 -26.26 -8.08 -2.93
N LEU A 106 -26.36 -9.39 -3.17
CA LEU A 106 -25.31 -10.18 -3.77
C LEU A 106 -24.95 -9.67 -5.17
N VAL A 107 -25.93 -9.44 -6.03
CA VAL A 107 -25.71 -8.88 -7.38
C VAL A 107 -25.05 -7.51 -7.27
N THR A 108 -25.52 -6.64 -6.38
CA THR A 108 -24.91 -5.32 -6.15
C THR A 108 -23.44 -5.45 -5.66
N THR A 109 -23.17 -6.42 -4.79
CA THR A 109 -21.81 -6.72 -4.34
C THR A 109 -20.92 -7.14 -5.50
N LEU A 110 -21.42 -8.01 -6.40
CA LEU A 110 -20.66 -8.49 -7.56
C LEU A 110 -20.49 -7.44 -8.67
N GLN A 111 -21.29 -6.37 -8.66
CA GLN A 111 -21.10 -5.22 -9.54
C GLN A 111 -20.02 -4.26 -9.03
N ASN A 112 -19.70 -4.32 -7.76
CA ASN A 112 -18.71 -3.49 -7.07
C ASN A 112 -17.57 -4.38 -6.59
N ALA A 113 -16.80 -4.95 -7.53
CA ALA A 113 -15.63 -5.73 -7.18
C ALA A 113 -14.66 -4.85 -6.37
N LYS A 114 -14.49 -5.16 -5.09
CA LYS A 114 -13.28 -4.77 -4.40
C LYS A 114 -12.27 -5.87 -4.70
N GLU A 115 -11.40 -5.62 -5.65
CA GLU A 115 -10.21 -6.42 -5.79
C GLU A 115 -9.51 -6.43 -4.41
N GLN A 116 -8.99 -7.59 -4.01
CA GLN A 116 -8.32 -7.70 -2.73
C GLN A 116 -7.07 -6.81 -2.76
N ASP A 117 -6.89 -5.98 -1.74
CA ASP A 117 -5.72 -5.13 -1.62
C ASP A 117 -4.43 -5.95 -1.72
N ILE A 118 -3.49 -5.43 -2.46
CA ILE A 118 -2.15 -5.98 -2.63
C ILE A 118 -1.28 -5.42 -1.49
N TRP A 119 -0.73 -6.32 -0.68
CA TRP A 119 0.14 -5.92 0.41
C TRP A 119 1.56 -5.68 -0.09
N VAL A 120 2.03 -4.45 0.08
CA VAL A 120 3.38 -4.01 -0.27
C VAL A 120 4.13 -3.64 1.01
N THR A 121 5.29 -4.25 1.24
CA THR A 121 6.18 -3.88 2.35
C THR A 121 7.33 -3.04 1.81
N ILE A 122 7.50 -1.85 2.34
CA ILE A 122 8.59 -0.91 2.04
C ILE A 122 9.54 -0.90 3.24
N PRO A 123 10.72 -1.53 3.15
CA PRO A 123 11.74 -1.48 4.19
C PRO A 123 12.30 -0.07 4.43
N GLU A 124 12.81 0.15 5.65
CA GLU A 124 13.55 1.36 6.00
C GLU A 124 14.84 1.50 5.19
N GLY A 125 15.29 2.71 4.96
CA GLY A 125 16.58 3.02 4.34
C GLY A 125 16.65 2.83 2.82
N LEU A 126 15.53 2.60 2.15
CA LEU A 126 15.46 2.52 0.69
C LEU A 126 15.44 3.91 0.05
N ARG A 127 16.02 4.03 -1.15
CA ARG A 127 15.83 5.17 -2.03
C ARG A 127 14.47 5.12 -2.72
N LYS A 128 13.98 6.26 -3.18
CA LYS A 128 12.72 6.38 -3.94
C LYS A 128 12.66 5.48 -5.19
N ASP A 129 13.79 5.26 -5.88
CA ASP A 129 13.84 4.39 -7.05
C ASP A 129 13.69 2.89 -6.68
N GLU A 130 14.22 2.48 -5.53
CA GLU A 130 14.04 1.12 -4.98
C GLU A 130 12.58 0.91 -4.51
N ILE A 131 11.99 1.92 -3.86
CA ILE A 131 10.57 1.92 -3.47
C ILE A 131 9.67 1.78 -4.70
N ALA A 132 9.92 2.59 -5.74
CA ALA A 132 9.16 2.52 -6.99
C ALA A 132 9.22 1.13 -7.64
N GLU A 133 10.39 0.47 -7.59
CA GLU A 133 10.59 -0.88 -8.12
C GLU A 133 9.76 -1.93 -7.35
N ILE A 134 9.78 -1.87 -6.01
CA ILE A 134 9.02 -2.78 -5.16
C ILE A 134 7.52 -2.63 -5.45
N ILE A 135 7.01 -1.39 -5.46
CA ILE A 135 5.59 -1.13 -5.70
C ILE A 135 5.18 -1.60 -7.11
N ALA A 136 5.98 -1.28 -8.13
CA ALA A 136 5.71 -1.70 -9.50
C ALA A 136 5.65 -3.22 -9.60
N LYS A 137 6.59 -3.93 -9.00
CA LYS A 137 6.65 -5.40 -9.01
C LYS A 137 5.40 -6.03 -8.37
N GLU A 138 4.97 -5.52 -7.23
CA GLU A 138 3.81 -6.07 -6.55
C GLU A 138 2.50 -5.75 -7.28
N LEU A 139 2.33 -4.53 -7.80
CA LEU A 139 1.13 -4.12 -8.53
C LEU A 139 1.04 -4.70 -9.95
N GLN A 140 2.15 -5.11 -10.58
CA GLN A 140 2.14 -5.78 -11.89
C GLN A 140 1.33 -7.08 -11.92
N GLN A 141 1.02 -7.66 -10.76
CA GLN A 141 0.17 -8.86 -10.66
C GLN A 141 -1.30 -8.56 -10.98
N SER A 142 -1.70 -7.30 -11.03
CA SER A 142 -3.07 -6.87 -11.37
C SER A 142 -3.16 -6.33 -12.79
N GLU A 143 -4.14 -6.83 -13.57
CA GLU A 143 -4.47 -6.29 -14.90
C GLU A 143 -5.05 -4.86 -14.84
N SER A 144 -5.54 -4.43 -13.66
CA SER A 144 -6.10 -3.10 -13.43
C SER A 144 -5.08 -2.06 -12.99
N ALA A 145 -3.80 -2.42 -12.84
CA ALA A 145 -2.76 -1.55 -12.31
C ALA A 145 -2.61 -0.26 -13.13
N LYS A 146 -2.66 0.88 -12.43
CA LYS A 146 -2.46 2.22 -13.00
C LYS A 146 -1.18 2.89 -12.49
N PHE A 147 -0.41 2.18 -11.67
CA PHE A 147 0.88 2.64 -11.18
C PHE A 147 1.95 2.55 -12.28
N SER A 148 2.77 3.59 -12.38
CA SER A 148 3.94 3.63 -13.27
C SER A 148 5.17 4.04 -12.49
N LYS A 149 6.23 3.24 -12.54
CA LYS A 149 7.53 3.54 -11.92
C LYS A 149 8.11 4.85 -12.43
N ASP A 150 8.10 5.09 -13.74
CA ASP A 150 8.66 6.29 -14.34
C ASP A 150 7.86 7.54 -13.92
N ASN A 151 6.53 7.42 -13.89
CA ASN A 151 5.67 8.50 -13.41
C ASN A 151 5.88 8.76 -11.92
N PHE A 152 6.10 7.71 -11.12
CA PHE A 152 6.43 7.86 -9.70
C PHE A 152 7.69 8.68 -9.51
N LEU A 153 8.77 8.34 -10.20
CA LEU A 153 10.04 9.09 -10.12
C LEU A 153 9.88 10.54 -10.61
N ALA A 154 9.13 10.77 -11.67
CA ALA A 154 8.86 12.12 -12.16
C ALA A 154 8.06 12.95 -11.14
N MET A 155 6.99 12.38 -10.58
CA MET A 155 6.14 13.07 -9.61
C MET A 155 6.86 13.36 -8.28
N THR A 156 7.83 12.53 -7.87
CA THR A 156 8.63 12.80 -6.65
C THR A 156 9.53 14.02 -6.74
N THR A 157 9.68 14.61 -7.93
CA THR A 157 10.44 15.85 -8.18
C THR A 157 9.59 16.95 -8.84
N ASP A 158 8.28 16.72 -9.02
CA ASP A 158 7.35 17.73 -9.52
C ASP A 158 6.92 18.66 -8.37
N THR A 159 7.49 19.85 -8.34
CA THR A 159 7.24 20.86 -7.30
C THR A 159 5.76 21.24 -7.20
N THR A 160 5.03 21.29 -8.33
CA THR A 160 3.60 21.58 -8.34
C THR A 160 2.79 20.51 -7.61
N PHE A 161 3.13 19.24 -7.85
CA PHE A 161 2.51 18.13 -7.14
C PHE A 161 2.94 18.10 -5.66
N ILE A 162 4.22 18.30 -5.37
CA ILE A 162 4.77 18.31 -4.00
C ILE A 162 4.06 19.36 -3.12
N GLU A 163 3.80 20.55 -3.63
CA GLU A 163 3.07 21.60 -2.91
C GLU A 163 1.67 21.15 -2.47
N THR A 164 1.01 20.30 -3.25
CA THR A 164 -0.33 19.79 -2.89
C THR A 164 -0.33 18.83 -1.71
N LEU A 165 0.82 18.23 -1.37
CA LEU A 165 0.96 17.24 -0.31
C LEU A 165 1.01 17.87 1.10
N GLY A 166 1.22 19.19 1.21
CA GLY A 166 1.15 19.93 2.46
C GLY A 166 2.22 19.49 3.47
N LEU A 167 3.47 19.34 3.04
CA LEU A 167 4.61 19.16 3.92
C LEU A 167 4.88 20.47 4.71
N PRO A 168 5.47 20.39 5.93
CA PRO A 168 5.63 21.57 6.80
C PRO A 168 6.70 22.57 6.30
N PHE A 169 7.48 22.24 5.29
CA PHE A 169 8.50 23.05 4.65
C PHE A 169 8.55 22.76 3.15
N ALA A 170 9.12 23.72 2.39
CA ALA A 170 9.27 23.56 0.95
C ALA A 170 10.40 22.57 0.62
N VAL A 171 10.10 21.59 -0.21
CA VAL A 171 11.07 20.61 -0.73
C VAL A 171 10.91 20.48 -2.25
N ASN A 172 11.99 20.14 -2.93
CA ASN A 172 12.00 19.92 -4.38
C ASN A 172 12.10 18.42 -4.74
N ASP A 173 12.18 17.55 -3.73
CA ASP A 173 12.31 16.11 -3.87
C ASP A 173 11.65 15.42 -2.67
N LEU A 174 10.88 14.37 -2.92
CA LEU A 174 10.23 13.57 -1.88
C LEU A 174 11.12 12.47 -1.30
N GLU A 175 12.40 12.38 -1.69
CA GLU A 175 13.34 11.50 -0.99
C GLU A 175 13.39 11.84 0.50
N GLY A 176 13.28 10.83 1.35
CA GLY A 176 13.20 10.98 2.80
C GLY A 176 11.79 11.05 3.39
N PHE A 177 10.77 11.24 2.55
CA PHE A 177 9.37 11.39 2.99
C PHE A 177 8.45 10.23 2.58
N LEU A 178 8.93 9.32 1.74
CA LEU A 178 8.20 8.12 1.31
C LEU A 178 8.27 7.07 2.42
N TYR A 179 7.41 7.20 3.43
CA TYR A 179 7.54 6.49 4.70
C TYR A 179 7.60 4.97 4.55
N PRO A 180 8.59 4.29 5.17
CA PRO A 180 8.67 2.84 5.18
C PRO A 180 7.60 2.23 6.11
N ASP A 181 6.74 1.38 5.55
CA ASP A 181 5.71 0.64 6.30
C ASP A 181 5.16 -0.50 5.42
N LYS A 182 4.18 -1.22 5.93
CA LYS A 182 3.40 -2.21 5.19
C LYS A 182 2.07 -1.60 4.74
N TYR A 183 1.86 -1.51 3.42
CA TYR A 183 0.74 -0.84 2.79
C TYR A 183 -0.23 -1.82 2.14
N ALA A 184 -1.52 -1.59 2.32
CA ALA A 184 -2.57 -2.25 1.56
C ALA A 184 -2.94 -1.35 0.37
N LEU A 185 -2.52 -1.70 -0.83
CA LEU A 185 -2.78 -0.94 -2.05
C LEU A 185 -3.92 -1.58 -2.85
N ALA A 186 -4.90 -0.78 -3.26
CA ALA A 186 -5.89 -1.26 -4.20
C ALA A 186 -5.22 -1.62 -5.53
N PRO A 187 -5.59 -2.71 -6.21
CA PRO A 187 -4.97 -3.13 -7.46
C PRO A 187 -4.96 -2.07 -8.55
N ASN A 188 -5.97 -1.19 -8.56
CA ASN A 188 -6.10 -0.08 -9.51
C ASN A 188 -5.54 1.24 -8.97
N SER A 189 -4.71 1.22 -7.93
CA SER A 189 -4.08 2.43 -7.37
C SER A 189 -3.31 3.20 -8.43
N THR A 190 -3.50 4.50 -8.45
CA THR A 190 -2.74 5.41 -9.32
C THR A 190 -1.40 5.76 -8.66
N THR A 191 -0.43 6.18 -9.45
CA THR A 191 0.86 6.66 -8.94
C THR A 191 0.70 7.77 -7.92
N GLU A 192 -0.17 8.75 -8.20
CA GLU A 192 -0.49 9.86 -7.29
C GLU A 192 -1.05 9.38 -5.95
N SER A 193 -2.03 8.46 -5.99
CA SER A 193 -2.65 7.93 -4.76
C SER A 193 -1.65 7.18 -3.89
N VAL A 194 -0.70 6.47 -4.50
CA VAL A 194 0.36 5.76 -3.78
C VAL A 194 1.30 6.77 -3.10
N ILE A 195 1.84 7.75 -3.83
CA ILE A 195 2.72 8.77 -3.24
C ILE A 195 2.00 9.49 -2.10
N THR A 196 0.76 9.91 -2.32
CA THR A 196 -0.05 10.59 -1.30
C THR A 196 -0.23 9.72 -0.04
N LEU A 197 -0.42 8.42 -0.20
CA LEU A 197 -0.52 7.48 0.93
C LEU A 197 0.79 7.41 1.72
N LEU A 198 1.95 7.29 1.04
CA LEU A 198 3.27 7.24 1.68
C LEU A 198 3.55 8.52 2.48
N ILE A 199 3.27 9.68 1.89
CA ILE A 199 3.44 11.00 2.53
C ILE A 199 2.48 11.19 3.71
N ASN A 200 1.21 10.82 3.56
CA ASN A 200 0.25 10.91 4.66
C ASN A 200 0.63 10.00 5.83
N THR A 201 1.22 8.83 5.54
CA THR A 201 1.74 7.93 6.58
C THR A 201 2.92 8.58 7.30
N PHE A 202 3.85 9.21 6.57
CA PHE A 202 4.94 10.00 7.16
C PHE A 202 4.38 11.05 8.12
N LYS A 203 3.45 11.89 7.65
CA LYS A 203 2.82 12.94 8.46
C LYS A 203 2.13 12.36 9.68
N GLN A 204 1.37 11.27 9.53
CA GLN A 204 0.70 10.62 10.65
C GLN A 204 1.69 10.10 11.70
N LYS A 205 2.83 9.55 11.28
CA LYS A 205 3.83 8.95 12.20
C LYS A 205 4.74 9.99 12.84
N ILE A 206 5.06 11.07 12.14
CA ILE A 206 6.05 12.06 12.55
C ILE A 206 5.39 13.33 13.09
N ASP A 207 4.47 13.97 12.35
CA ASP A 207 3.84 15.24 12.76
C ASP A 207 2.98 15.07 14.02
N THR A 208 2.44 13.89 14.29
CA THR A 208 1.68 13.63 15.52
C THR A 208 2.56 13.47 16.76
N LYS A 209 3.86 13.20 16.58
CA LYS A 209 4.80 12.97 17.69
C LYS A 209 5.73 14.15 17.93
N TYR A 210 6.06 14.89 16.88
CA TYR A 210 6.99 16.02 16.95
C TYR A 210 6.31 17.28 16.45
N ASP A 211 6.20 18.28 17.33
CA ASP A 211 5.61 19.58 17.01
C ASP A 211 6.47 20.37 16.03
N THR A 212 7.79 20.16 16.06
CA THR A 212 8.76 20.85 15.20
C THR A 212 9.90 19.94 14.80
N TYR A 213 10.25 19.97 13.53
CA TYR A 213 11.47 19.41 12.93
C TYR A 213 11.75 20.16 11.62
N THR A 214 12.95 20.01 11.10
CA THR A 214 13.41 20.74 9.90
C THR A 214 13.67 19.77 8.74
N TYR A 215 13.86 20.31 7.52
CA TYR A 215 14.28 19.50 6.38
C TYR A 215 15.67 18.88 6.62
N GLU A 216 16.55 19.64 7.26
CA GLU A 216 17.90 19.21 7.65
C GLU A 216 17.86 18.00 8.61
N ASP A 217 16.87 17.95 9.49
CA ASP A 217 16.69 16.78 10.37
C ASP A 217 16.33 15.52 9.58
N ILE A 218 15.53 15.63 8.52
CA ILE A 218 15.21 14.50 7.66
C ILE A 218 16.41 14.08 6.82
N ILE A 219 17.21 15.04 6.33
CA ILE A 219 18.48 14.72 5.67
C ILE A 219 19.41 13.97 6.61
N MET A 220 19.60 14.47 7.84
CA MET A 220 20.41 13.79 8.86
C MET A 220 19.86 12.40 9.20
N ALA A 221 18.54 12.27 9.41
CA ALA A 221 17.91 11.00 9.71
C ALA A 221 18.13 9.96 8.61
N SER A 222 18.14 10.38 7.33
CA SER A 222 18.43 9.49 6.21
C SER A 222 19.86 8.97 6.22
N ILE A 223 20.80 9.73 6.76
CA ILE A 223 22.19 9.29 6.96
C ILE A 223 22.26 8.34 8.16
N VAL A 224 21.67 8.73 9.30
CA VAL A 224 21.60 7.90 10.51
C VAL A 224 20.97 6.53 10.23
N GLU A 225 19.93 6.49 9.37
CA GLU A 225 19.29 5.23 8.95
C GLU A 225 20.28 4.28 8.26
N ARG A 226 21.17 4.83 7.44
CA ARG A 226 22.16 4.05 6.70
C ARG A 226 23.40 3.67 7.53
N GLU A 227 23.71 4.48 8.54
CA GLU A 227 24.88 4.30 9.41
C GLU A 227 24.57 3.45 10.65
N GLY A 228 23.39 3.62 11.28
CA GLY A 228 23.00 2.91 12.50
C GLY A 228 22.41 1.54 12.22
N ARG A 229 23.00 0.48 12.77
CA ARG A 229 22.52 -0.90 12.55
C ARG A 229 21.37 -1.31 13.45
N ASN A 230 21.25 -0.69 14.61
CA ASN A 230 20.22 -1.01 15.61
C ASN A 230 19.73 0.25 16.33
N SER A 231 18.70 0.11 17.16
CA SER A 231 18.09 1.20 17.91
C SER A 231 19.00 1.84 18.97
N GLU A 232 20.01 1.12 19.46
CA GLU A 232 20.92 1.60 20.51
C GLU A 232 22.03 2.44 19.91
N ASP A 233 22.50 2.11 18.70
CA ASP A 233 23.58 2.82 18.02
C ASP A 233 23.12 4.15 17.42
N ARG A 234 21.88 4.21 16.91
CA ARG A 234 21.36 5.38 16.18
C ARG A 234 21.45 6.69 16.96
N PRO A 235 21.04 6.79 18.25
CA PRO A 235 21.15 8.05 19.01
C PRO A 235 22.59 8.50 19.20
N ILE A 236 23.54 7.60 19.42
CA ILE A 236 24.94 7.91 19.59
C ILE A 236 25.55 8.37 18.26
N ILE A 237 25.26 7.69 17.15
CA ILE A 237 25.71 8.06 15.81
C ILE A 237 25.13 9.41 15.41
N ALA A 238 23.84 9.67 15.66
CA ALA A 238 23.22 10.96 15.44
C ALA A 238 23.94 12.08 16.21
N GLY A 239 24.26 11.83 17.49
CA GLY A 239 25.02 12.75 18.32
C GLY A 239 26.42 13.04 17.77
N ILE A 240 27.13 12.02 17.28
CA ILE A 240 28.44 12.19 16.65
C ILE A 240 28.33 13.03 15.36
N LEU A 241 27.38 12.71 14.48
CA LEU A 241 27.22 13.40 13.20
C LEU A 241 26.78 14.86 13.39
N GLN A 242 25.86 15.14 14.31
CA GLN A 242 25.45 16.51 14.64
C GLN A 242 26.60 17.32 15.26
N LYS A 243 27.40 16.69 16.14
CA LYS A 243 28.59 17.31 16.71
C LYS A 243 29.61 17.66 15.63
N ARG A 244 29.87 16.75 14.68
CA ARG A 244 30.76 17.02 13.54
C ARG A 244 30.28 18.24 12.74
N ILE A 245 28.98 18.33 12.41
CA ILE A 245 28.43 19.51 11.70
C ILE A 245 28.62 20.78 12.52
N LYS A 246 28.26 20.75 13.81
CA LYS A 246 28.35 21.91 14.70
C LYS A 246 29.79 22.47 14.81
N GLU A 247 30.75 21.57 14.75
CA GLU A 247 32.16 21.92 14.84
C GLU A 247 32.85 22.12 13.46
N GLY A 248 32.10 22.05 12.36
CA GLY A 248 32.61 22.26 11.00
C GLY A 248 33.45 21.09 10.47
N TRP A 249 33.26 19.88 10.99
CA TRP A 249 33.92 18.69 10.50
C TRP A 249 33.18 18.12 9.29
N LEU A 250 33.91 17.38 8.47
CA LEU A 250 33.32 16.55 7.42
C LEU A 250 32.53 15.39 8.03
N LEU A 251 31.38 15.06 7.44
CA LEU A 251 30.58 13.91 7.93
C LEU A 251 31.27 12.57 7.66
N GLN A 252 31.89 12.43 6.50
CA GLN A 252 32.60 11.21 6.07
C GLN A 252 31.73 9.96 6.24
N ALA A 253 30.50 10.04 5.75
CA ALA A 253 29.52 8.96 5.76
C ALA A 253 29.49 8.27 4.38
N ASP A 254 29.86 7.01 4.32
CA ASP A 254 29.96 6.24 3.07
C ASP A 254 28.67 6.23 2.27
N ALA A 255 27.54 6.15 2.96
CA ALA A 255 26.23 6.14 2.35
C ALA A 255 25.95 7.37 1.46
N THR A 256 26.53 8.52 1.77
CA THR A 256 26.38 9.73 0.96
C THR A 256 27.08 9.64 -0.39
N LEU A 257 28.17 8.89 -0.50
CA LEU A 257 28.85 8.58 -1.77
C LEU A 257 28.07 7.54 -2.59
N LEU A 258 27.49 6.55 -1.91
CA LEU A 258 26.79 5.43 -2.56
C LEU A 258 25.43 5.85 -3.12
N TYR A 259 24.79 6.85 -2.55
CA TYR A 259 23.47 7.32 -2.99
C TYR A 259 23.40 7.72 -4.48
N PRO A 260 24.26 8.63 -5.00
CA PRO A 260 24.23 8.99 -6.42
C PRO A 260 24.64 7.85 -7.35
N LEU A 261 25.44 6.87 -6.87
CA LEU A 261 25.83 5.69 -7.63
C LEU A 261 24.67 4.67 -7.75
N LYS A 262 23.63 4.81 -6.93
CA LYS A 262 22.48 3.88 -6.86
C LYS A 262 22.89 2.42 -6.57
N ASP A 263 24.02 2.21 -5.93
CA ASP A 263 24.53 0.89 -5.57
C ASP A 263 25.11 0.90 -4.14
N TRP A 264 24.31 0.36 -3.20
CA TRP A 264 24.70 0.26 -1.79
C TRP A 264 25.83 -0.76 -1.52
N LYS A 265 26.17 -1.58 -2.51
CA LYS A 265 27.22 -2.62 -2.39
C LYS A 265 28.51 -2.21 -3.10
N HIS A 266 28.52 -1.07 -3.77
CA HIS A 266 29.74 -0.56 -4.40
C HIS A 266 30.86 -0.39 -3.38
N VAL A 267 32.03 -0.90 -3.73
CA VAL A 267 33.24 -0.73 -2.89
C VAL A 267 33.82 0.64 -3.20
N ILE A 268 33.78 1.53 -2.22
CA ILE A 268 34.28 2.91 -2.38
C ILE A 268 35.75 2.88 -2.74
N THR A 269 36.11 3.56 -3.82
CA THR A 269 37.46 3.69 -4.34
C THR A 269 38.05 5.08 -4.00
N GLU A 270 39.37 5.24 -4.18
CA GLU A 270 39.99 6.54 -4.05
C GLU A 270 39.41 7.58 -5.03
N GLN A 271 38.99 7.13 -6.22
CA GLN A 271 38.34 7.98 -7.20
C GLN A 271 36.99 8.49 -6.69
N ASP A 272 36.17 7.65 -6.06
CA ASP A 272 34.89 8.06 -5.49
C ASP A 272 35.07 9.11 -4.39
N LEU A 273 36.10 8.95 -3.55
CA LEU A 273 36.45 9.94 -2.52
C LEU A 273 36.87 11.29 -3.10
N GLN A 274 37.36 11.33 -4.35
CA GLN A 274 37.79 12.55 -5.03
C GLN A 274 36.68 13.17 -5.92
N GLU A 275 35.55 12.49 -6.10
CA GLU A 275 34.44 12.97 -6.91
C GLU A 275 33.90 14.32 -6.38
N ASP A 276 33.70 15.29 -7.29
CA ASP A 276 33.13 16.60 -6.92
C ASP A 276 31.58 16.55 -6.98
N SER A 277 31.02 15.68 -6.15
CA SER A 277 29.58 15.56 -5.98
C SER A 277 29.10 16.39 -4.78
N PRO A 278 27.92 17.02 -4.84
CA PRO A 278 27.32 17.67 -3.69
C PRO A 278 26.95 16.69 -2.56
N TYR A 279 26.91 15.40 -2.85
CA TYR A 279 26.71 14.33 -1.87
C TYR A 279 28.01 13.84 -1.26
N ASN A 280 29.18 14.26 -1.74
CA ASN A 280 30.45 13.76 -1.20
C ASN A 280 30.80 14.41 0.15
N SER A 281 30.35 13.77 1.24
CA SER A 281 30.62 14.22 2.61
C SER A 281 32.07 14.03 3.07
N TYR A 282 32.96 13.50 2.22
CA TYR A 282 34.41 13.49 2.41
C TYR A 282 35.08 14.77 1.91
N LYS A 283 34.39 15.58 1.11
CA LYS A 283 34.90 16.85 0.54
C LYS A 283 34.04 18.08 0.91
N LYS A 284 32.75 17.88 1.11
CA LYS A 284 31.81 18.97 1.41
C LYS A 284 31.46 18.97 2.89
N ILE A 285 31.59 20.13 3.52
CA ILE A 285 31.16 20.35 4.90
C ILE A 285 29.64 20.52 4.93
N GLY A 286 28.99 20.01 5.96
CA GLY A 286 27.55 20.07 6.14
C GLY A 286 26.80 18.87 5.57
N LEU A 287 25.48 19.02 5.43
CA LEU A 287 24.59 17.99 4.93
C LEU A 287 24.59 17.95 3.39
N PRO A 288 24.30 16.80 2.79
CA PRO A 288 23.99 16.73 1.36
C PRO A 288 22.72 17.53 1.03
N PRO A 289 22.45 17.81 -0.27
CA PRO A 289 21.34 18.68 -0.67
C PRO A 289 19.95 18.08 -0.43
N THR A 290 19.86 16.74 -0.37
CA THR A 290 18.61 16.01 -0.10
C THR A 290 18.86 14.84 0.84
N PRO A 291 17.82 14.25 1.43
CA PRO A 291 17.92 12.93 2.04
C PRO A 291 18.49 11.90 1.04
N ILE A 292 19.19 10.90 1.55
CA ILE A 292 19.83 9.84 0.75
C ILE A 292 19.07 8.52 0.81
N SER A 293 18.04 8.46 1.62
CA SER A 293 17.15 7.29 1.77
C SER A 293 15.87 7.72 2.48
N ASN A 294 14.91 6.82 2.59
CA ASN A 294 13.69 7.04 3.36
C ASN A 294 13.84 6.41 4.75
N PRO A 295 14.05 7.24 5.79
CA PRO A 295 14.29 6.77 7.15
C PRO A 295 13.03 6.26 7.82
N GLY A 296 13.21 5.25 8.68
CA GLY A 296 12.19 4.80 9.61
C GLY A 296 12.07 5.70 10.83
N PHE A 297 11.04 5.40 11.65
CA PHE A 297 10.76 6.15 12.87
C PHE A 297 11.99 6.26 13.80
N GLN A 298 12.72 5.15 13.99
CA GLN A 298 13.84 5.11 14.91
C GLN A 298 15.01 6.01 14.51
N ALA A 299 15.29 6.16 13.22
CA ALA A 299 16.33 7.06 12.74
C ALA A 299 15.94 8.53 12.87
N ILE A 300 14.66 8.86 12.61
CA ILE A 300 14.11 10.21 12.81
C ILE A 300 14.13 10.57 14.30
N ASP A 301 13.64 9.66 15.18
CA ASP A 301 13.64 9.85 16.63
C ASP A 301 15.06 10.05 17.18
N ALA A 302 16.02 9.22 16.75
CA ALA A 302 17.41 9.33 17.14
C ALA A 302 18.06 10.66 16.69
N THR A 303 17.64 11.18 15.55
CA THR A 303 18.13 12.46 15.04
C THR A 303 17.56 13.65 15.81
N LEU A 304 16.28 13.57 16.19
CA LEU A 304 15.61 14.63 16.96
C LEU A 304 15.94 14.58 18.45
N ASN A 305 16.31 13.40 18.97
CA ASN A 305 16.69 13.16 20.34
C ASN A 305 18.07 12.46 20.42
N PRO A 306 19.16 13.10 19.93
CA PRO A 306 20.47 12.48 19.88
C PRO A 306 21.05 12.33 21.29
N GLU A 307 21.89 11.31 21.48
CA GLU A 307 22.66 11.17 22.70
C GLU A 307 23.84 12.15 22.70
N GLU A 308 23.98 12.96 23.76
CA GLU A 308 25.16 13.77 23.94
C GLU A 308 26.40 12.88 24.12
N THR A 309 27.40 13.07 23.25
CA THR A 309 28.57 12.22 23.25
C THR A 309 29.87 12.98 23.14
N SER A 310 30.93 12.42 23.76
CA SER A 310 32.30 12.88 23.58
C SER A 310 33.01 12.25 22.40
N TYR A 311 32.37 11.29 21.70
CA TYR A 311 32.95 10.59 20.57
C TYR A 311 32.92 11.43 19.29
N TYR A 312 33.86 11.14 18.38
CA TYR A 312 33.95 11.70 17.03
C TYR A 312 33.96 10.65 15.94
N PHE A 313 34.28 9.39 16.29
CA PHE A 313 34.45 8.29 15.36
C PHE A 313 33.64 7.08 15.81
N TYR A 314 33.22 6.30 14.85
CA TYR A 314 32.57 4.99 15.07
C TYR A 314 32.94 4.01 13.95
N ILE A 315 32.87 2.75 14.24
CA ILE A 315 32.91 1.63 13.28
C ILE A 315 31.94 0.54 13.74
N HIS A 316 31.50 -0.29 12.81
CA HIS A 316 30.86 -1.56 13.13
C HIS A 316 31.84 -2.70 12.87
N GLY A 317 32.24 -3.39 13.92
CA GLY A 317 33.12 -4.55 13.83
C GLY A 317 32.51 -5.68 12.99
N LYS A 318 33.32 -6.70 12.66
CA LYS A 318 32.86 -7.93 11.99
C LYS A 318 31.77 -8.67 12.78
N ASP A 319 31.73 -8.47 14.08
CA ASP A 319 30.69 -8.97 15.00
C ASP A 319 29.40 -8.15 14.99
N GLY A 320 29.34 -7.08 14.17
CA GLY A 320 28.17 -6.19 14.04
C GLY A 320 28.01 -5.18 15.18
N ILE A 321 28.92 -5.16 16.18
CA ILE A 321 28.84 -4.25 17.32
C ILE A 321 29.53 -2.93 16.99
N ALA A 322 28.87 -1.81 17.33
CA ALA A 322 29.44 -0.48 17.18
C ALA A 322 30.57 -0.23 18.19
N ARG A 323 31.62 0.42 17.74
CA ARG A 323 32.77 0.85 18.54
C ARG A 323 32.96 2.34 18.30
N TYR A 324 32.98 3.09 19.39
CA TYR A 324 33.11 4.54 19.37
C TYR A 324 34.52 4.96 19.79
N ALA A 325 35.01 6.08 19.29
CA ALA A 325 36.30 6.61 19.66
C ALA A 325 36.26 8.15 19.73
N LYS A 326 37.08 8.72 20.66
CA LYS A 326 37.23 10.15 20.84
C LYS A 326 38.32 10.73 19.95
N THR A 327 39.34 9.91 19.69
CA THR A 327 40.55 10.29 18.95
C THR A 327 40.74 9.41 17.72
N LEU A 328 41.45 9.93 16.72
CA LEU A 328 41.80 9.16 15.53
C LEU A 328 42.67 7.95 15.87
N THR A 329 43.55 8.04 16.91
CA THR A 329 44.35 6.92 17.37
C THR A 329 43.45 5.77 17.89
N GLU A 330 42.52 6.07 18.79
CA GLU A 330 41.55 5.08 19.29
C GLU A 330 40.72 4.47 18.14
N HIS A 331 40.39 5.28 17.15
CA HIS A 331 39.63 4.83 15.97
C HIS A 331 40.45 3.82 15.15
N HIS A 332 41.73 4.12 14.90
CA HIS A 332 42.63 3.18 14.21
C HIS A 332 42.85 1.90 15.01
N ASP A 333 42.93 1.98 16.33
CA ASP A 333 43.06 0.79 17.22
C ASP A 333 41.79 -0.07 17.10
N ASN A 334 40.61 0.53 17.08
CA ASN A 334 39.33 -0.14 16.84
C ASN A 334 39.30 -0.83 15.47
N ILE A 335 39.72 -0.15 14.40
CA ILE A 335 39.84 -0.72 13.04
C ILE A 335 40.76 -1.95 13.05
N ASN A 336 41.95 -1.82 13.64
CA ASN A 336 42.93 -2.90 13.66
C ASN A 336 42.44 -4.11 14.45
N THR A 337 41.67 -3.88 15.53
CA THR A 337 41.20 -4.94 16.44
C THR A 337 39.94 -5.63 15.90
N TYR A 338 38.99 -4.90 15.31
CA TYR A 338 37.65 -5.40 15.04
C TYR A 338 37.31 -5.53 13.56
N LEU A 339 38.10 -4.94 12.62
CA LEU A 339 37.88 -5.04 11.18
C LEU A 339 38.95 -5.87 10.45
N LYS A 340 40.14 -6.04 11.00
CA LYS A 340 41.19 -6.92 10.45
C LYS A 340 41.08 -8.31 11.06
#